data_3e40917363a5f28772cfd9f658872be8
#
_entry.id   3e40917363a5f28772cfd9f658872be8
#
_cell.length_a   1.000
_cell.length_b   1.000
_cell.length_c   1.000
_cell.angle_alpha   90.00
_cell.angle_beta   90.00
_cell.angle_gamma   90.00
#
_symmetry.space_group_name_H-M   'P 1'
#
loop_
_entity.id
_entity.type
_entity.pdbx_description
1 polymer ?
#
loop_
_entity_poly.entity_id
_entity_poly.type
_entity_poly.pdbx_seq_one_letter_code
_entity_poly.pdbx_strand_id
1 'polypeptide(L)'
;MTTRQSLLVFVRRWYLVLSGILLTALLSWGASLLVPPSYDAQGSMVLMPPSANVGEDGNPYLQLGGMSEALDVLVRQSNAPAVRDQVLDDYPSATYTIEPDRSTSGSIVVVQATAENDAESLELLDRAMETLPAVLTRMQDELEVTPEQRIDIMPLVVDAEGTLNVKQTLQIVAVAGAIGLAGTLMFTALADGLLLSRQRRLKPAAEENLHQKAPVAGPASDVHVPGAGRRAGARKDSQGKRAARTGGGRPAAGEKPQESVTGEDLRTR
;
A
#
# COMPACT_ATOMS: atom_id res chain seq x y z
N MET A 1 4.37 0.86 30.42
CA MET A 1 5.36 1.90 30.01
C MET A 1 4.59 3.06 29.44
N THR A 2 4.62 4.20 30.07
CA THR A 2 3.81 5.36 29.65
C THR A 2 4.55 6.09 28.52
N THR A 3 3.82 6.50 27.48
CA THR A 3 4.29 7.24 26.30
C THR A 3 5.18 8.45 26.64
N ARG A 4 4.99 9.05 27.80
CA ARG A 4 5.83 10.13 28.33
C ARG A 4 7.29 9.72 28.61
N GLN A 5 7.53 8.49 29.05
CA GLN A 5 8.90 8.02 29.33
C GLN A 5 9.68 7.76 28.05
N SER A 6 9.01 7.31 26.98
CA SER A 6 9.64 7.13 25.67
C SER A 6 10.04 8.46 25.02
N LEU A 7 9.21 9.51 25.17
CA LEU A 7 9.51 10.84 24.65
C LEU A 7 10.75 11.48 25.32
N LEU A 8 10.93 11.30 26.62
CA LEU A 8 12.10 11.83 27.36
C LEU A 8 13.42 11.16 26.92
N VAL A 9 13.39 9.91 26.48
CA VAL A 9 14.57 9.22 25.96
C VAL A 9 15.01 9.84 24.62
N PHE A 10 14.06 10.16 23.74
CA PHE A 10 14.34 10.81 22.45
C PHE A 10 14.93 12.21 22.64
N VAL A 11 14.40 13.00 23.56
CA VAL A 11 14.92 14.34 23.86
C VAL A 11 16.32 14.29 24.49
N ARG A 12 16.61 13.29 25.31
CA ARG A 12 17.93 13.13 25.92
C ARG A 12 19.04 12.73 24.95
N ARG A 13 18.65 12.11 23.81
CA ARG A 13 19.57 11.60 22.77
C ARG A 13 19.25 12.16 21.39
N TRP A 14 18.83 13.42 21.35
CA TRP A 14 18.42 14.10 20.11
C TRP A 14 19.49 14.02 19.00
N TYR A 15 20.77 13.94 19.35
CA TYR A 15 21.87 13.79 18.40
C TYR A 15 21.83 12.45 17.64
N LEU A 16 21.41 11.34 18.28
CA LEU A 16 21.24 10.05 17.60
C LEU A 16 20.04 10.07 16.63
N VAL A 17 18.95 10.71 17.06
CA VAL A 17 17.78 10.90 16.20
C VAL A 17 18.13 11.81 15.03
N LEU A 18 18.84 12.91 15.30
CA LEU A 18 19.27 13.85 14.26
C LEU A 18 20.22 13.20 13.26
N SER A 19 21.21 12.42 13.73
CA SER A 19 22.14 11.69 12.84
C SER A 19 21.42 10.64 12.00
N GLY A 20 20.43 9.95 12.58
CA GLY A 20 19.60 8.99 11.86
C GLY A 20 18.71 9.65 10.80
N ILE A 21 18.10 10.79 11.11
CA ILE A 21 17.32 11.58 10.15
C ILE A 21 18.23 12.09 9.02
N LEU A 22 19.41 12.60 9.35
CA LEU A 22 20.37 13.09 8.36
C LEU A 22 20.84 11.95 7.43
N LEU A 23 21.13 10.78 8.01
CA LEU A 23 21.49 9.59 7.21
C LEU A 23 20.33 9.15 6.32
N THR A 24 19.11 9.14 6.83
CA THR A 24 17.90 8.81 6.04
C THR A 24 17.71 9.80 4.90
N ALA A 25 17.86 11.11 5.16
CA ALA A 25 17.76 12.14 4.14
C ALA A 25 18.83 11.97 3.05
N LEU A 26 20.08 11.65 3.45
CA LEU A 26 21.19 11.40 2.53
C LEU A 26 20.92 10.14 1.66
N LEU A 27 20.42 9.07 2.26
CA LEU A 27 20.07 7.84 1.54
C LEU A 27 18.88 8.06 0.59
N SER A 28 17.85 8.78 1.02
CA SER A 28 16.71 9.11 0.18
C SER A 28 17.12 10.03 -0.99
N TRP A 29 18.01 10.97 -0.75
CA TRP A 29 18.57 11.81 -1.79
C TRP A 29 19.44 10.99 -2.77
N GLY A 30 20.30 10.10 -2.27
CA GLY A 30 21.07 9.19 -3.10
C GLY A 30 20.18 8.25 -3.92
N ALA A 31 19.10 7.74 -3.35
CA ALA A 31 18.13 6.92 -4.08
C ALA A 31 17.43 7.71 -5.21
N SER A 32 17.13 8.99 -5.00
CA SER A 32 16.51 9.82 -6.05
C SER A 32 17.43 10.10 -7.23
N LEU A 33 18.75 10.05 -7.03
CA LEU A 33 19.73 10.21 -8.12
C LEU A 33 19.92 8.93 -8.96
N LEU A 34 19.52 7.77 -8.41
CA LEU A 34 19.60 6.49 -9.13
C LEU A 34 18.36 6.21 -9.97
N VAL A 35 17.26 6.94 -9.72
CA VAL A 35 16.01 6.75 -10.46
C VAL A 35 16.07 7.68 -11.68
N PRO A 36 16.10 7.15 -12.90
CA PRO A 36 16.05 7.98 -14.09
C PRO A 36 14.71 8.73 -14.13
N PRO A 37 14.71 9.96 -14.66
CA PRO A 37 13.46 10.64 -14.93
C PRO A 37 12.64 9.81 -15.91
N SER A 38 11.33 9.77 -15.75
CA SER A 38 10.43 9.14 -16.71
C SER A 38 9.42 10.16 -17.20
N TYR A 39 9.04 10.00 -18.45
CA TYR A 39 8.08 10.85 -19.13
C TYR A 39 6.89 10.00 -19.55
N ASP A 40 5.70 10.49 -19.25
CA ASP A 40 4.44 9.87 -19.64
C ASP A 40 3.83 10.65 -20.79
N ALA A 41 3.43 9.94 -21.84
CA ALA A 41 2.62 10.45 -22.93
C ALA A 41 1.33 9.62 -23.01
N GLN A 42 0.22 10.28 -23.26
CA GLN A 42 -1.10 9.64 -23.28
C GLN A 42 -1.84 9.98 -24.57
N GLY A 43 -2.53 8.97 -25.10
CA GLY A 43 -3.45 9.13 -26.21
C GLY A 43 -4.75 8.39 -25.95
N SER A 44 -5.82 8.81 -26.58
CA SER A 44 -7.10 8.13 -26.53
C SER A 44 -7.66 7.95 -27.93
N MET A 45 -8.32 6.81 -28.11
CA MET A 45 -9.00 6.44 -29.35
C MET A 45 -10.41 5.99 -29.06
N VAL A 46 -11.31 6.17 -29.99
CA VAL A 46 -12.71 5.78 -29.87
C VAL A 46 -13.07 4.77 -30.96
N LEU A 47 -13.79 3.72 -30.55
CA LEU A 47 -14.37 2.79 -31.50
C LEU A 47 -15.60 3.41 -32.15
N MET A 48 -15.68 3.29 -33.48
CA MET A 48 -16.79 3.79 -34.30
C MET A 48 -17.66 2.62 -34.76
N PRO A 49 -19.00 2.75 -34.68
CA PRO A 49 -19.91 1.72 -35.10
C PRO A 49 -19.82 1.47 -36.62
N PRO A 50 -20.13 0.25 -37.06
CA PRO A 50 -20.22 -0.10 -38.49
C PRO A 50 -21.14 0.85 -39.26
N SER A 51 -20.75 1.19 -40.49
CA SER A 51 -21.55 2.07 -41.34
C SER A 51 -22.95 1.50 -41.62
N ALA A 52 -23.07 0.17 -41.69
CA ALA A 52 -24.35 -0.52 -41.81
C ALA A 52 -25.34 -0.20 -40.69
N ASN A 53 -24.85 0.08 -39.49
CA ASN A 53 -25.70 0.41 -38.32
C ASN A 53 -26.09 1.88 -38.24
N VAL A 54 -25.29 2.75 -38.86
CA VAL A 54 -25.46 4.22 -38.76
C VAL A 54 -26.43 4.74 -39.84
N GLY A 55 -26.46 4.09 -41.02
CA GLY A 55 -27.19 4.61 -42.17
C GLY A 55 -26.50 5.79 -42.86
N GLU A 56 -26.97 6.13 -44.10
CA GLU A 56 -26.30 7.13 -44.94
C GLU A 56 -26.29 8.58 -44.31
N ASP A 57 -27.32 8.93 -43.55
CA ASP A 57 -27.45 10.25 -42.89
C ASP A 57 -27.31 10.18 -41.35
N GLY A 58 -26.89 9.04 -40.84
CA GLY A 58 -26.82 8.82 -39.41
C GLY A 58 -25.57 9.47 -38.76
N ASN A 59 -25.68 9.84 -37.45
CA ASN A 59 -24.55 10.30 -36.67
C ASN A 59 -23.94 9.13 -35.87
N PRO A 60 -22.71 8.68 -36.21
CA PRO A 60 -22.04 7.56 -35.52
C PRO A 60 -21.89 7.78 -34.02
N TYR A 61 -21.72 9.02 -33.56
CA TYR A 61 -21.55 9.33 -32.14
C TYR A 61 -22.77 9.01 -31.28
N LEU A 62 -23.96 8.91 -31.89
CA LEU A 62 -25.18 8.52 -31.17
C LEU A 62 -25.27 7.00 -30.92
N GLN A 63 -24.43 6.22 -31.57
CA GLN A 63 -24.44 4.76 -31.52
C GLN A 63 -23.16 4.15 -30.91
N LEU A 64 -22.39 4.94 -30.17
CA LEU A 64 -21.19 4.48 -29.48
C LEU A 64 -21.47 3.47 -28.36
N GLY A 65 -22.72 3.38 -27.90
CA GLY A 65 -23.14 2.40 -26.89
C GLY A 65 -23.13 0.97 -27.44
N GLY A 66 -22.79 -0.02 -26.62
CA GLY A 66 -22.85 -1.44 -26.97
C GLY A 66 -21.58 -2.03 -27.61
N MET A 67 -20.52 -1.24 -27.78
CA MET A 67 -19.24 -1.74 -28.28
C MET A 67 -18.20 -2.00 -27.18
N SER A 68 -18.60 -1.92 -25.91
CA SER A 68 -17.70 -2.14 -24.77
C SER A 68 -17.11 -3.54 -24.75
N GLU A 69 -17.87 -4.55 -25.16
CA GLU A 69 -17.39 -5.93 -25.25
C GLU A 69 -16.35 -6.10 -26.36
N ALA A 70 -16.57 -5.45 -27.50
CA ALA A 70 -15.58 -5.43 -28.59
C ALA A 70 -14.30 -4.70 -28.17
N LEU A 71 -14.44 -3.59 -27.45
CA LEU A 71 -13.31 -2.87 -26.87
C LEU A 71 -12.52 -3.70 -25.88
N ASP A 72 -13.20 -4.42 -24.96
CA ASP A 72 -12.53 -5.28 -23.99
C ASP A 72 -11.73 -6.42 -24.67
N VAL A 73 -12.28 -6.99 -25.76
CA VAL A 73 -11.58 -8.00 -26.55
C VAL A 73 -10.37 -7.38 -27.28
N LEU A 74 -10.54 -6.23 -27.92
CA LEU A 74 -9.46 -5.51 -28.59
C LEU A 74 -8.32 -5.17 -27.61
N VAL A 75 -8.63 -4.60 -26.46
CA VAL A 75 -7.64 -4.26 -25.42
C VAL A 75 -6.90 -5.52 -24.95
N ARG A 76 -7.60 -6.62 -24.73
CA ARG A 76 -6.98 -7.89 -24.33
C ARG A 76 -6.03 -8.42 -25.41
N GLN A 77 -6.42 -8.35 -26.67
CA GLN A 77 -5.61 -8.81 -27.80
C GLN A 77 -4.40 -7.92 -28.04
N SER A 78 -4.56 -6.59 -27.88
CA SER A 78 -3.48 -5.63 -28.01
C SER A 78 -2.45 -5.72 -26.87
N ASN A 79 -2.86 -6.18 -25.68
CA ASN A 79 -1.95 -6.45 -24.55
C ASN A 79 -1.39 -7.89 -24.59
N ALA A 80 -1.64 -8.69 -25.63
CA ALA A 80 -1.04 -10.01 -25.74
C ALA A 80 0.50 -9.93 -25.81
N PRO A 81 1.25 -10.86 -25.18
CA PRO A 81 2.70 -10.80 -25.13
C PRO A 81 3.36 -10.61 -26.49
N ALA A 82 2.89 -11.31 -27.52
CA ALA A 82 3.45 -11.21 -28.86
C ALA A 82 3.32 -9.82 -29.48
N VAL A 83 2.22 -9.11 -29.20
CA VAL A 83 2.02 -7.72 -29.67
C VAL A 83 2.87 -6.77 -28.83
N ARG A 84 2.89 -6.99 -27.50
CA ARG A 84 3.64 -6.17 -26.57
C ARG A 84 5.15 -6.22 -26.86
N ASP A 85 5.70 -7.41 -27.07
CA ASP A 85 7.11 -7.61 -27.38
C ASP A 85 7.50 -6.90 -28.69
N GLN A 86 6.61 -6.94 -29.70
CA GLN A 86 6.85 -6.25 -30.98
C GLN A 86 6.85 -4.72 -30.84
N VAL A 87 6.00 -4.15 -29.98
CA VAL A 87 5.93 -2.71 -29.74
C VAL A 87 7.17 -2.24 -28.96
N LEU A 88 7.64 -3.04 -27.99
CA LEU A 88 8.74 -2.71 -27.10
C LEU A 88 10.13 -3.14 -27.60
N ASP A 89 10.24 -3.75 -28.78
CA ASP A 89 11.50 -4.32 -29.30
C ASP A 89 12.65 -3.29 -29.32
N ASP A 90 12.34 -2.04 -29.69
CA ASP A 90 13.30 -0.95 -29.73
C ASP A 90 13.39 -0.14 -28.42
N TYR A 91 12.57 -0.45 -27.40
CA TYR A 91 12.40 0.35 -26.19
C TYR A 91 12.52 -0.51 -24.90
N PRO A 92 13.71 -1.05 -24.59
CA PRO A 92 13.86 -2.03 -23.51
C PRO A 92 13.58 -1.48 -22.11
N SER A 93 13.71 -0.16 -21.91
CA SER A 93 13.48 0.52 -20.63
C SER A 93 12.09 1.12 -20.53
N ALA A 94 11.35 1.16 -21.63
CA ALA A 94 10.04 1.79 -21.69
C ALA A 94 8.90 0.82 -21.39
N THR A 95 7.76 1.36 -21.05
CA THR A 95 6.53 0.60 -20.80
C THR A 95 5.34 1.30 -21.41
N TYR A 96 4.32 0.53 -21.80
CA TYR A 96 3.03 1.10 -22.18
C TYR A 96 1.89 0.29 -21.58
N THR A 97 0.75 0.94 -21.46
CA THR A 97 -0.52 0.32 -21.06
C THR A 97 -1.63 0.71 -22.02
N ILE A 98 -2.50 -0.24 -22.33
CA ILE A 98 -3.70 -0.03 -23.12
C ILE A 98 -4.87 -0.46 -22.26
N GLU A 99 -5.75 0.47 -21.92
CA GLU A 99 -6.88 0.23 -21.01
C GLU A 99 -8.16 0.89 -21.53
N PRO A 100 -9.35 0.31 -21.30
CA PRO A 100 -10.60 0.98 -21.60
C PRO A 100 -10.81 2.15 -20.64
N ASP A 101 -11.27 3.30 -21.14
CA ASP A 101 -11.68 4.42 -20.31
C ASP A 101 -13.02 4.08 -19.60
N ARG A 102 -12.92 3.73 -18.34
CA ARG A 102 -14.09 3.39 -17.51
C ARG A 102 -14.72 4.62 -16.85
N SER A 103 -14.20 5.80 -17.09
CA SER A 103 -14.77 7.06 -16.57
C SER A 103 -15.94 7.55 -17.43
N THR A 104 -16.05 7.03 -18.64
CA THR A 104 -17.10 7.36 -19.61
C THR A 104 -17.92 6.11 -19.98
N SER A 105 -19.11 6.32 -20.52
CA SER A 105 -19.94 5.25 -21.08
C SER A 105 -19.62 4.98 -22.56
N GLY A 106 -18.71 5.71 -23.15
CA GLY A 106 -18.25 5.53 -24.51
C GLY A 106 -17.25 4.39 -24.66
N SER A 107 -17.13 3.81 -25.85
CA SER A 107 -16.14 2.79 -26.18
C SER A 107 -14.79 3.45 -26.51
N ILE A 108 -14.17 4.04 -25.48
CA ILE A 108 -12.89 4.76 -25.58
C ILE A 108 -11.77 3.90 -24.99
N VAL A 109 -10.66 3.82 -25.70
CA VAL A 109 -9.42 3.22 -25.19
C VAL A 109 -8.41 4.32 -24.90
N VAL A 110 -7.70 4.19 -23.80
CA VAL A 110 -6.58 5.05 -23.40
C VAL A 110 -5.31 4.25 -23.54
N VAL A 111 -4.33 4.85 -24.21
CA VAL A 111 -2.96 4.36 -24.34
C VAL A 111 -2.07 5.28 -23.56
N GLN A 112 -1.27 4.76 -22.66
CA GLN A 112 -0.26 5.50 -21.92
C GLN A 112 1.10 4.87 -22.18
N ALA A 113 2.06 5.68 -22.61
CA ALA A 113 3.45 5.29 -22.80
C ALA A 113 4.33 6.00 -21.79
N THR A 114 5.30 5.27 -21.22
CA THR A 114 6.27 5.80 -20.25
C THR A 114 7.67 5.43 -20.72
N ALA A 115 8.55 6.42 -20.89
CA ALA A 115 9.92 6.24 -21.31
C ALA A 115 10.90 7.17 -20.57
N GLU A 116 12.20 7.04 -20.83
CA GLU A 116 13.24 7.81 -20.15
C GLU A 116 13.31 9.30 -20.61
N ASN A 117 12.77 9.60 -21.75
CA ASN A 117 12.73 10.96 -22.30
C ASN A 117 11.41 11.25 -23.02
N ASP A 118 11.15 12.53 -23.25
CA ASP A 118 9.94 13.04 -23.88
C ASP A 118 9.74 12.48 -25.29
N ALA A 119 10.76 12.56 -26.16
CA ALA A 119 10.65 12.10 -27.52
C ALA A 119 10.36 10.60 -27.63
N GLU A 120 11.01 9.79 -26.81
CA GLU A 120 10.81 8.34 -26.76
C GLU A 120 9.42 7.96 -26.25
N SER A 121 8.89 8.72 -25.26
CA SER A 121 7.53 8.47 -24.76
C SER A 121 6.46 8.74 -25.82
N LEU A 122 6.64 9.78 -26.64
CA LEU A 122 5.76 10.13 -27.75
C LEU A 122 5.86 9.11 -28.89
N GLU A 123 7.08 8.70 -29.27
CA GLU A 123 7.29 7.70 -30.31
C GLU A 123 6.71 6.33 -29.95
N LEU A 124 6.89 5.92 -28.68
CA LEU A 124 6.27 4.70 -28.17
C LEU A 124 4.74 4.81 -28.13
N LEU A 125 4.19 5.98 -27.77
CA LEU A 125 2.76 6.23 -27.79
C LEU A 125 2.19 6.05 -29.20
N ASP A 126 2.83 6.69 -30.20
CA ASP A 126 2.39 6.59 -31.59
C ASP A 126 2.43 5.15 -32.09
N ARG A 127 3.51 4.41 -31.82
CA ARG A 127 3.66 2.99 -32.19
C ARG A 127 2.60 2.12 -31.51
N ALA A 128 2.33 2.36 -30.23
CA ALA A 128 1.27 1.61 -29.51
C ALA A 128 -0.13 1.94 -30.05
N MET A 129 -0.38 3.19 -30.39
CA MET A 129 -1.65 3.62 -31.00
C MET A 129 -1.85 3.05 -32.41
N GLU A 130 -0.81 2.96 -33.23
CA GLU A 130 -0.86 2.33 -34.56
C GLU A 130 -1.13 0.83 -34.50
N THR A 131 -0.78 0.19 -33.40
CA THR A 131 -1.04 -1.24 -33.20
C THR A 131 -2.54 -1.56 -33.06
N LEU A 132 -3.33 -0.65 -32.47
CA LEU A 132 -4.76 -0.86 -32.23
C LEU A 132 -5.59 -1.10 -33.49
N PRO A 133 -5.54 -0.23 -34.53
CA PRO A 133 -6.25 -0.47 -35.78
C PRO A 133 -5.74 -1.72 -36.52
N ALA A 134 -4.44 -2.03 -36.44
CA ALA A 134 -3.87 -3.22 -37.05
C ALA A 134 -4.40 -4.51 -36.40
N VAL A 135 -4.47 -4.54 -35.07
CA VAL A 135 -5.05 -5.67 -34.31
C VAL A 135 -6.54 -5.80 -34.59
N LEU A 136 -7.29 -4.69 -34.60
CA LEU A 136 -8.72 -4.69 -34.89
C LEU A 136 -9.03 -5.22 -36.30
N THR A 137 -8.27 -4.74 -37.28
CA THR A 137 -8.40 -5.21 -38.67
C THR A 137 -8.14 -6.71 -38.76
N ARG A 138 -7.05 -7.21 -38.18
CA ARG A 138 -6.74 -8.64 -38.18
C ARG A 138 -7.84 -9.48 -37.53
N MET A 139 -8.39 -9.03 -36.40
CA MET A 139 -9.49 -9.74 -35.73
C MET A 139 -10.74 -9.83 -36.59
N GLN A 140 -11.05 -8.76 -37.33
CA GLN A 140 -12.22 -8.72 -38.21
C GLN A 140 -11.98 -9.51 -39.50
N ASP A 141 -10.75 -9.56 -40.02
CA ASP A 141 -10.38 -10.38 -41.18
C ASP A 141 -10.47 -11.89 -40.86
N GLU A 142 -10.02 -12.28 -39.65
CA GLU A 142 -10.15 -13.70 -39.18
C GLU A 142 -11.60 -14.16 -39.08
N LEU A 143 -12.54 -13.23 -38.88
CA LEU A 143 -13.98 -13.50 -38.83
C LEU A 143 -14.70 -13.27 -40.18
N GLU A 144 -13.94 -12.92 -41.23
CA GLU A 144 -14.48 -12.62 -42.56
C GLU A 144 -15.58 -11.54 -42.57
N VAL A 145 -15.43 -10.52 -41.67
CA VAL A 145 -16.40 -9.42 -41.51
C VAL A 145 -16.40 -8.56 -42.80
N THR A 146 -17.60 -8.34 -43.35
CA THR A 146 -17.75 -7.51 -44.57
C THR A 146 -17.40 -6.03 -44.27
N PRO A 147 -16.90 -5.25 -45.23
CA PRO A 147 -16.45 -3.88 -45.01
C PRO A 147 -17.51 -2.97 -44.35
N GLU A 148 -18.79 -3.15 -44.72
CA GLU A 148 -19.91 -2.34 -44.21
C GLU A 148 -20.26 -2.64 -42.74
N GLN A 149 -19.82 -3.81 -42.23
CA GLN A 149 -20.07 -4.27 -40.87
C GLN A 149 -18.83 -4.11 -39.97
N ARG A 150 -17.74 -3.60 -40.49
CA ARG A 150 -16.52 -3.40 -39.70
C ARG A 150 -16.66 -2.27 -38.71
N ILE A 151 -16.18 -2.53 -37.50
CA ILE A 151 -15.91 -1.52 -36.49
C ILE A 151 -14.64 -0.83 -36.92
N ASP A 152 -14.61 0.49 -36.77
CA ASP A 152 -13.42 1.31 -37.01
C ASP A 152 -12.91 1.90 -35.70
N ILE A 153 -11.71 2.43 -35.71
CA ILE A 153 -11.10 3.09 -34.54
C ILE A 153 -10.39 4.35 -35.02
N MET A 154 -10.60 5.44 -34.30
CA MET A 154 -9.98 6.70 -34.66
C MET A 154 -9.42 7.44 -33.44
N PRO A 155 -8.32 8.19 -33.59
CA PRO A 155 -7.76 8.96 -32.52
C PRO A 155 -8.70 10.08 -32.11
N LEU A 156 -8.82 10.30 -30.81
CA LEU A 156 -9.64 11.34 -30.19
C LEU A 156 -8.76 12.47 -29.66
N VAL A 157 -7.79 12.13 -28.84
CA VAL A 157 -6.80 13.06 -28.27
C VAL A 157 -5.46 12.34 -28.22
N VAL A 158 -4.41 13.07 -28.54
CA VAL A 158 -3.01 12.60 -28.44
C VAL A 158 -2.19 13.71 -27.83
N ASP A 159 -1.39 13.39 -26.85
CA ASP A 159 -0.47 14.35 -26.24
C ASP A 159 0.60 14.77 -27.26
N ALA A 160 0.90 16.08 -27.29
CA ALA A 160 1.94 16.65 -28.13
C ALA A 160 3.30 16.73 -27.43
N GLU A 161 3.32 16.62 -26.10
CA GLU A 161 4.51 16.68 -25.26
C GLU A 161 4.37 15.65 -24.14
N GLY A 162 5.44 14.92 -23.83
CA GLY A 162 5.49 14.02 -22.69
C GLY A 162 5.58 14.79 -21.37
N THR A 163 4.87 14.34 -20.37
CA THR A 163 4.85 14.95 -19.05
C THR A 163 5.81 14.23 -18.11
N LEU A 164 6.62 15.01 -17.37
CA LEU A 164 7.54 14.41 -16.38
C LEU A 164 6.77 13.68 -15.27
N ASN A 165 7.02 12.39 -15.14
CA ASN A 165 6.41 11.55 -14.12
C ASN A 165 7.18 11.65 -12.80
N VAL A 166 6.86 12.67 -12.01
CA VAL A 166 7.44 12.84 -10.66
C VAL A 166 6.84 11.88 -9.61
N LYS A 167 5.74 11.22 -9.94
CA LYS A 167 5.01 10.35 -8.99
C LYS A 167 5.82 9.12 -8.61
N GLN A 168 6.47 8.50 -9.58
CA GLN A 168 7.33 7.32 -9.35
C GLN A 168 8.53 7.67 -8.46
N THR A 169 9.23 8.76 -8.78
CA THR A 169 10.35 9.25 -7.98
C THR A 169 9.91 9.59 -6.55
N LEU A 170 8.77 10.28 -6.40
CA LEU A 170 8.21 10.61 -5.09
C LEU A 170 7.85 9.37 -4.28
N GLN A 171 7.28 8.34 -4.90
CA GLN A 171 6.95 7.07 -4.22
C GLN A 171 8.21 6.37 -3.72
N ILE A 172 9.27 6.28 -4.52
CA ILE A 172 10.54 5.65 -4.14
C ILE A 172 11.19 6.40 -2.99
N VAL A 173 11.24 7.74 -3.06
CA VAL A 173 11.77 8.59 -1.99
C VAL A 173 10.96 8.45 -0.71
N ALA A 174 9.62 8.39 -0.80
CA ALA A 174 8.74 8.21 0.35
C ALA A 174 8.96 6.84 1.03
N VAL A 175 9.07 5.77 0.25
CA VAL A 175 9.34 4.42 0.77
C VAL A 175 10.72 4.34 1.41
N ALA A 176 11.75 4.87 0.75
CA ALA A 176 13.11 4.93 1.30
C ALA A 176 13.16 5.74 2.60
N GLY A 177 12.46 6.87 2.66
CA GLY A 177 12.31 7.69 3.85
C GLY A 177 11.60 6.98 5.00
N ALA A 178 10.52 6.26 4.71
CA ALA A 178 9.77 5.49 5.71
C ALA A 178 10.63 4.36 6.32
N ILE A 179 11.35 3.61 5.48
CA ILE A 179 12.26 2.54 5.91
C ILE A 179 13.40 3.13 6.76
N GLY A 180 13.98 4.24 6.33
CA GLY A 180 15.06 4.94 7.05
C GLY A 180 14.61 5.45 8.41
N LEU A 181 13.42 6.03 8.50
CA LEU A 181 12.83 6.49 9.78
C LEU A 181 12.56 5.31 10.72
N ALA A 182 11.96 4.23 10.23
CA ALA A 182 11.71 3.03 11.02
C ALA A 182 13.02 2.43 11.53
N GLY A 183 14.05 2.35 10.67
CA GLY A 183 15.39 1.91 11.04
C GLY A 183 16.03 2.77 12.10
N THR A 184 15.92 4.09 12.00
CA THR A 184 16.43 5.06 12.98
C THR A 184 15.77 4.87 14.34
N LEU A 185 14.44 4.71 14.38
CA LEU A 185 13.69 4.48 15.62
C LEU A 185 14.08 3.16 16.28
N MET A 186 14.20 2.09 15.49
CA MET A 186 14.60 0.77 15.95
C MET A 186 16.03 0.78 16.49
N PHE A 187 16.96 1.41 15.77
CA PHE A 187 18.35 1.53 16.20
C PHE A 187 18.50 2.35 17.48
N THR A 188 17.76 3.46 17.60
CA THR A 188 17.76 4.29 18.81
C THR A 188 17.23 3.51 20.01
N ALA A 189 16.14 2.76 19.84
CA ALA A 189 15.58 1.92 20.89
C ALA A 189 16.53 0.79 21.33
N LEU A 190 17.21 0.14 20.36
CA LEU A 190 18.17 -0.92 20.61
C LEU A 190 19.43 -0.37 21.35
N ALA A 191 19.95 0.77 20.89
CA ALA A 191 21.10 1.43 21.52
C ALA A 191 20.79 1.82 22.97
N ASP A 192 19.58 2.32 23.24
CA ASP A 192 19.15 2.65 24.60
C ASP A 192 18.99 1.40 25.48
N GLY A 193 18.42 0.33 24.94
CA GLY A 193 18.31 -0.96 25.64
C GLY A 193 19.66 -1.56 26.02
N LEU A 194 20.64 -1.52 25.11
CA LEU A 194 22.00 -2.02 25.36
C LEU A 194 22.76 -1.19 26.40
N LEU A 195 22.63 0.13 26.37
CA LEU A 195 23.31 1.01 27.31
C LEU A 195 22.69 0.92 28.72
N LEU A 196 21.38 0.78 28.83
CA LEU A 196 20.71 0.53 30.11
C LEU A 196 21.07 -0.84 30.70
N SER A 197 21.25 -1.87 29.89
CA SER A 197 21.68 -3.20 30.35
C SER A 197 23.12 -3.18 30.87
N ARG A 198 24.02 -2.39 30.27
CA ARG A 198 25.40 -2.19 30.76
C ARG A 198 25.41 -1.43 32.11
N GLN A 199 24.60 -0.42 32.28
CA GLN A 199 24.52 0.34 33.55
C GLN A 199 23.95 -0.54 34.68
N ARG A 200 23.02 -1.45 34.40
CA ARG A 200 22.49 -2.40 35.39
C ARG A 200 23.54 -3.43 35.85
N ARG A 201 24.46 -3.80 34.98
CA ARG A 201 25.54 -4.77 35.32
C ARG A 201 26.65 -4.12 36.18
N LEU A 202 26.79 -2.80 36.15
CA LEU A 202 27.83 -2.07 36.91
C LEU A 202 27.37 -1.64 38.32
N LYS A 203 26.06 -1.65 38.60
CA LYS A 203 25.51 -1.27 39.92
C LYS A 203 25.61 -2.30 41.06
N PRO A 204 25.55 -3.63 40.82
CA PRO A 204 25.60 -4.57 41.95
C PRO A 204 26.95 -4.63 42.68
N ALA A 205 28.07 -4.30 42.03
CA ALA A 205 29.40 -4.37 42.64
C ALA A 205 29.73 -3.22 43.63
N ALA A 206 28.96 -2.13 43.58
CA ALA A 206 29.22 -0.96 44.50
C ALA A 206 28.41 -1.07 45.79
N GLU A 207 27.27 -1.72 45.83
CA GLU A 207 26.47 -1.88 47.08
C GLU A 207 26.98 -3.05 47.95
N GLU A 208 27.53 -4.11 47.35
CA GLU A 208 28.10 -5.24 48.08
C GLU A 208 29.37 -4.85 48.89
N ASN A 209 30.14 -3.91 48.39
CA ASN A 209 31.33 -3.36 49.11
C ASN A 209 30.99 -2.41 50.23
N LEU A 210 29.79 -1.84 50.31
CA LEU A 210 29.37 -0.95 51.41
C LEU A 210 28.85 -1.74 52.62
N HIS A 211 28.30 -2.97 52.39
CA HIS A 211 27.83 -3.85 53.47
C HIS A 211 28.96 -4.63 54.16
N GLN A 212 30.10 -4.76 53.51
CA GLN A 212 31.28 -5.47 54.07
C GLN A 212 32.18 -4.64 54.93
N LYS A 213 31.90 -3.35 55.09
CA LYS A 213 32.70 -2.41 55.88
C LYS A 213 32.01 -1.88 57.14
N ALA A 214 31.03 -2.62 57.68
CA ALA A 214 30.50 -2.35 59.03
C ALA A 214 31.35 -3.10 60.07
N PRO A 215 31.92 -2.42 61.08
CA PRO A 215 32.74 -3.07 62.10
C PRO A 215 31.86 -3.96 63.00
N VAL A 216 32.30 -5.16 63.13
CA VAL A 216 31.80 -6.10 64.14
C VAL A 216 32.12 -5.51 65.53
N ALA A 217 31.12 -4.97 66.21
CA ALA A 217 31.21 -4.69 67.65
C ALA A 217 30.88 -6.00 68.38
N GLY A 218 31.85 -6.44 69.18
CA GLY A 218 31.82 -7.68 69.94
C GLY A 218 30.78 -7.69 71.08
N PRO A 219 30.64 -8.83 71.74
CA PRO A 219 29.55 -9.07 72.67
C PRO A 219 29.85 -8.51 74.04
N ALA A 220 28.88 -7.81 74.63
CA ALA A 220 28.87 -7.49 76.04
C ALA A 220 27.75 -8.23 76.77
N SER A 221 28.16 -8.86 77.77
CA SER A 221 27.59 -9.79 78.72
C SER A 221 26.30 -9.39 79.40
N ASP A 222 25.53 -10.43 79.67
CA ASP A 222 24.65 -10.69 80.83
C ASP A 222 24.27 -9.53 81.76
N VAL A 223 22.96 -9.35 81.96
CA VAL A 223 22.33 -9.18 83.28
C VAL A 223 20.89 -9.77 83.22
N HIS A 224 20.75 -10.77 84.03
CA HIS A 224 19.57 -11.48 84.49
C HIS A 224 18.73 -10.59 85.42
N VAL A 225 17.36 -10.62 85.36
CA VAL A 225 16.38 -10.77 86.45
C VAL A 225 14.94 -10.73 85.94
N PRO A 226 14.06 -11.53 86.57
CA PRO A 226 12.81 -11.99 86.02
C PRO A 226 11.57 -11.26 86.57
N GLY A 227 10.45 -11.43 85.92
CA GLY A 227 9.20 -11.01 86.54
C GLY A 227 8.01 -10.92 85.60
N ALA A 228 7.31 -12.00 85.54
CA ALA A 228 5.88 -12.18 85.77
C ALA A 228 4.87 -11.25 85.07
N GLY A 229 3.97 -11.87 84.40
CA GLY A 229 2.59 -11.38 84.33
C GLY A 229 1.88 -11.63 82.98
N ARG A 230 1.43 -12.79 82.77
CA ARG A 230 0.03 -13.22 82.54
C ARG A 230 -0.92 -12.32 81.73
N ARG A 231 -1.45 -12.91 80.71
CA ARG A 231 -2.83 -13.09 80.19
C ARG A 231 -2.99 -12.62 78.79
N ALA A 232 -3.28 -13.56 77.88
CA ALA A 232 -4.52 -14.28 77.57
C ALA A 232 -5.47 -13.44 76.71
N GLY A 233 -5.80 -13.99 75.61
CA GLY A 233 -6.97 -13.64 74.83
C GLY A 233 -6.67 -13.78 73.33
N ALA A 234 -6.78 -14.89 72.77
CA ALA A 234 -7.92 -15.49 72.12
C ALA A 234 -8.13 -14.96 70.70
N ARG A 235 -7.78 -15.80 69.74
CA ARG A 235 -8.73 -16.46 68.83
C ARG A 235 -9.55 -15.56 67.92
N LYS A 236 -9.34 -15.74 66.67
CA LYS A 236 -10.24 -16.40 65.67
C LYS A 236 -9.66 -16.14 64.28
N ASP A 237 -9.20 -17.13 63.55
CA ASP A 237 -9.90 -18.06 62.66
C ASP A 237 -10.98 -17.40 61.78
N SER A 238 -10.73 -17.45 60.49
CA SER A 238 -11.64 -17.90 59.44
C SER A 238 -10.93 -17.56 58.10
N GLN A 239 -10.39 -18.45 57.32
CA GLN A 239 -10.97 -19.59 56.62
C GLN A 239 -12.22 -19.18 55.81
N GLY A 240 -12.13 -19.33 54.53
CA GLY A 240 -13.25 -19.33 53.60
C GLY A 240 -12.80 -19.00 52.18
N LYS A 241 -12.35 -19.97 51.44
CA LYS A 241 -13.09 -20.76 50.45
C LYS A 241 -13.48 -19.92 49.19
N ARG A 242 -12.81 -20.26 48.06
CA ARG A 242 -13.32 -21.11 46.98
C ARG A 242 -14.64 -20.66 46.33
N ALA A 243 -14.61 -20.43 45.07
CA ALA A 243 -15.37 -20.98 43.92
C ALA A 243 -15.19 -20.07 42.71
N ALA A 244 -14.61 -20.40 41.59
CA ALA A 244 -14.98 -21.36 40.56
C ALA A 244 -16.46 -21.27 40.13
N ARG A 245 -16.64 -20.76 38.89
CA ARG A 245 -17.65 -21.15 37.90
C ARG A 245 -17.55 -20.14 36.73
N THR A 246 -17.07 -20.57 35.56
CA THR A 246 -17.75 -21.31 34.48
C THR A 246 -19.07 -20.69 34.02
N GLY A 247 -19.11 -20.44 32.73
CA GLY A 247 -20.28 -20.19 31.92
C GLY A 247 -20.01 -18.99 31.00
N GLY A 248 -19.82 -19.08 29.72
CA GLY A 248 -20.52 -19.93 28.77
C GLY A 248 -21.65 -19.09 28.19
N GLY A 249 -21.49 -18.63 26.96
CA GLY A 249 -22.59 -17.96 26.31
C GLY A 249 -22.17 -17.24 25.02
N ARG A 250 -22.05 -18.01 23.96
CA ARG A 250 -22.34 -17.51 22.60
C ARG A 250 -23.87 -17.52 22.43
N PRO A 251 -24.45 -16.57 21.71
CA PRO A 251 -25.35 -16.87 20.62
C PRO A 251 -24.90 -16.08 19.39
N ALA A 252 -24.69 -16.69 18.22
CA ALA A 252 -25.66 -17.22 17.28
C ALA A 252 -26.48 -16.12 16.57
N ALA A 253 -26.11 -15.98 15.27
CA ALA A 253 -26.93 -15.80 14.09
C ALA A 253 -28.15 -14.87 14.22
N GLY A 254 -28.06 -13.74 13.56
CA GLY A 254 -29.20 -12.93 13.11
C GLY A 254 -29.29 -13.03 11.60
N GLU A 255 -30.20 -13.79 11.20
CA GLU A 255 -30.79 -14.08 9.90
C GLU A 255 -31.36 -12.79 9.27
N LYS A 256 -31.07 -12.57 8.02
CA LYS A 256 -31.72 -11.54 7.20
C LYS A 256 -33.02 -12.11 6.64
N PRO A 257 -34.14 -11.39 6.70
CA PRO A 257 -35.30 -11.76 5.90
C PRO A 257 -35.13 -11.28 4.45
N GLN A 258 -35.27 -12.21 3.54
CA GLN A 258 -35.65 -11.96 2.14
C GLN A 258 -37.08 -11.41 2.14
N GLU A 259 -37.23 -10.28 1.51
CA GLU A 259 -38.56 -9.80 1.11
C GLU A 259 -38.72 -10.06 -0.39
N SER A 260 -39.47 -11.09 -0.66
CA SER A 260 -40.07 -11.43 -1.94
C SER A 260 -41.23 -10.48 -2.18
N VAL A 261 -41.20 -9.69 -3.24
CA VAL A 261 -42.40 -9.07 -3.76
C VAL A 261 -42.71 -9.70 -5.12
N THR A 262 -43.69 -10.55 -5.04
CA THR A 262 -44.48 -11.09 -6.13
C THR A 262 -45.63 -10.11 -6.40
N GLY A 263 -46.05 -10.00 -7.62
CA GLY A 263 -47.36 -9.52 -8.00
C GLY A 263 -47.26 -8.41 -9.05
N GLU A 264 -47.44 -8.73 -10.25
CA GLU A 264 -48.73 -8.97 -10.92
C GLU A 264 -49.49 -7.67 -11.19
N ASP A 265 -49.66 -7.52 -12.47
CA ASP A 265 -50.83 -7.10 -13.16
C ASP A 265 -51.00 -5.66 -13.62
N LEU A 266 -51.39 -5.65 -14.86
CA LEU A 266 -52.43 -4.88 -15.62
C LEU A 266 -51.90 -3.80 -16.57
N ARG A 267 -51.85 -4.21 -17.85
CA ARG A 267 -52.83 -3.86 -18.92
C ARG A 267 -53.17 -2.39 -19.12
N THR A 268 -53.01 -2.06 -20.37
CA THR A 268 -53.75 -1.06 -21.17
C THR A 268 -53.29 0.40 -21.11
N ARG A 269 -52.66 0.87 -22.10
CA ARG A 269 -53.11 1.53 -23.32
C ARG A 269 -51.94 1.93 -24.20
#